data_25ab509d667db02fd2105b337d6e91ec
#
_entry.id   25ab509d667db02fd2105b337d6e91ec
#
_cell.length_a   1.000
_cell.length_b   1.000
_cell.length_c   1.000
_cell.angle_alpha   90.00
_cell.angle_beta   90.00
_cell.angle_gamma   90.00
#
_symmetry.space_group_name_H-M   'P 1'
#
loop_
_entity.id
_entity.type
_entity.pdbx_description
1 polymer ?
#
loop_
_entity_poly.entity_id
_entity_poly.type
_entity_poly.pdbx_seq_one_letter_code
_entity_poly.pdbx_strand_id
1 'polypeptide(L)'
;EYRRQRQMCIRDSDKLTSHDITFVGIIQTARASGLEKFPMPYVLTNCHNSLCAVGGTINEDDHMFGLTCAKKYGGVYVPPHQAVIHQFAREMLAGGGKMILGSDSHTRYGALGTMAMGEGGPELVKQLLNKTYDIKMPGVIAIYLDGEPAKGVGPQDVALAIIGATFKNGYVNNKVMEFVGPGVSNLSADFRIGIDVMTTETTCLSSIWRTDEKIREFYDIHGRSEDYKELNPGAVAYYDGLVYVNLSEIKPMIAMPFHPSNVYTIDELNANLADSLHE
;
A
#
# COMPACT_ATOMS: atom_id res chain seq x y z
N GLU A 1 18.79 -25.68 -6.03
CA GLU A 1 17.46 -25.99 -5.46
C GLU A 1 16.73 -24.72 -4.98
N TYR A 2 17.41 -23.85 -4.25
CA TYR A 2 16.85 -22.60 -3.73
C TYR A 2 16.36 -21.64 -4.83
N ARG A 3 16.94 -21.62 -6.02
CA ARG A 3 16.52 -20.77 -7.15
C ARG A 3 15.32 -21.32 -7.92
N ARG A 4 15.05 -22.62 -7.88
CA ARG A 4 13.90 -23.23 -8.58
C ARG A 4 12.59 -23.03 -7.81
N GLN A 5 12.63 -22.96 -6.48
CA GLN A 5 11.45 -22.69 -5.64
C GLN A 5 10.95 -21.23 -5.75
N ARG A 6 11.72 -20.31 -6.31
CA ARG A 6 11.35 -18.90 -6.51
C ARG A 6 10.50 -18.64 -7.76
N GLN A 7 10.01 -19.65 -8.47
CA GLN A 7 9.39 -19.40 -9.78
C GLN A 7 7.90 -19.06 -9.73
N MET A 8 7.15 -19.52 -8.76
CA MET A 8 5.74 -19.15 -8.56
C MET A 8 5.34 -19.25 -7.08
N CYS A 9 4.67 -18.24 -6.57
CA CYS A 9 3.95 -18.30 -5.32
C CYS A 9 2.45 -18.35 -5.61
N ILE A 10 1.78 -19.39 -5.11
CA ILE A 10 0.34 -19.49 -5.09
C ILE A 10 -0.10 -19.01 -3.72
N ARG A 11 -0.90 -17.95 -3.66
CA ARG A 11 -1.36 -17.36 -2.41
C ARG A 11 -2.84 -17.03 -2.49
N ASP A 12 -3.53 -17.29 -1.41
CA ASP A 12 -4.85 -16.75 -1.15
C ASP A 12 -4.66 -15.51 -0.26
N SER A 13 -5.37 -14.43 -0.58
CA SER A 13 -5.38 -13.26 0.29
C SER A 13 -6.24 -13.54 1.52
N ASP A 14 -5.85 -12.98 2.67
CA ASP A 14 -6.64 -13.08 3.90
C ASP A 14 -7.91 -12.21 3.84
N LYS A 15 -7.83 -11.05 3.16
CA LYS A 15 -8.90 -10.05 3.09
C LYS A 15 -8.81 -9.30 1.76
N LEU A 16 -9.95 -8.79 1.29
CA LEU A 16 -10.05 -7.94 0.11
C LEU A 16 -10.56 -6.55 0.46
N THR A 17 -10.16 -5.56 -0.34
CA THR A 17 -10.69 -4.21 -0.23
C THR A 17 -10.83 -3.54 -1.60
N SER A 18 -11.92 -2.81 -1.81
CA SER A 18 -12.18 -2.09 -3.05
C SER A 18 -12.92 -0.78 -2.78
N HIS A 19 -12.84 0.12 -3.73
CA HIS A 19 -13.54 1.40 -3.69
C HIS A 19 -14.61 1.49 -4.78
N ASP A 20 -15.43 2.51 -4.70
CA ASP A 20 -16.62 2.74 -5.53
C ASP A 20 -16.34 2.75 -7.05
N ILE A 21 -15.18 3.21 -7.50
CA ILE A 21 -14.84 3.18 -8.93
C ILE A 21 -14.65 1.73 -9.44
N THR A 22 -14.25 0.80 -8.58
CA THR A 22 -13.80 -0.54 -9.00
C THR A 22 -14.72 -1.68 -8.58
N PHE A 23 -15.35 -1.62 -7.39
CA PHE A 23 -16.09 -2.76 -6.88
C PHE A 23 -17.31 -3.15 -7.74
N VAL A 24 -17.92 -2.18 -8.43
CA VAL A 24 -19.09 -2.46 -9.30
C VAL A 24 -18.70 -3.47 -10.39
N GLY A 25 -17.68 -3.17 -11.18
CA GLY A 25 -17.19 -4.04 -12.24
C GLY A 25 -16.69 -5.40 -11.73
N ILE A 26 -15.97 -5.39 -10.60
CA ILE A 26 -15.47 -6.61 -9.96
C ILE A 26 -16.61 -7.54 -9.56
N ILE A 27 -17.60 -7.02 -8.84
CA ILE A 27 -18.73 -7.84 -8.35
C ILE A 27 -19.63 -8.27 -9.49
N GLN A 28 -19.89 -7.44 -10.50
CA GLN A 28 -20.67 -7.81 -11.67
C GLN A 28 -20.01 -8.97 -12.43
N THR A 29 -18.69 -8.90 -12.64
CA THR A 29 -17.92 -9.96 -13.30
C THR A 29 -17.94 -11.26 -12.47
N ALA A 30 -17.74 -11.16 -11.16
CA ALA A 30 -17.81 -12.30 -10.27
C ALA A 30 -19.21 -12.95 -10.27
N ARG A 31 -20.29 -12.14 -10.25
CA ARG A 31 -21.68 -12.62 -10.37
C ARG A 31 -21.93 -13.39 -11.68
N ALA A 32 -21.50 -12.83 -12.80
CA ALA A 32 -21.62 -13.48 -14.11
C ALA A 32 -20.84 -14.81 -14.16
N SER A 33 -19.83 -14.97 -13.29
CA SER A 33 -18.98 -16.14 -13.18
C SER A 33 -19.40 -17.11 -12.05
N GLY A 34 -20.56 -16.90 -11.41
CA GLY A 34 -21.12 -17.83 -10.42
C GLY A 34 -20.85 -17.48 -8.96
N LEU A 35 -20.60 -16.20 -8.63
CA LEU A 35 -20.47 -15.77 -7.24
C LEU A 35 -21.73 -16.00 -6.43
N GLU A 36 -21.65 -16.79 -5.36
CA GLU A 36 -22.74 -17.06 -4.43
C GLU A 36 -22.62 -16.26 -3.13
N LYS A 37 -21.39 -16.15 -2.60
CA LYS A 37 -21.05 -15.46 -1.36
C LYS A 37 -19.58 -15.02 -1.40
N PHE A 38 -19.24 -13.94 -0.70
CA PHE A 38 -17.83 -13.59 -0.52
C PHE A 38 -17.13 -14.65 0.33
N PRO A 39 -16.06 -15.28 -0.18
CA PRO A 39 -15.38 -16.38 0.52
C PRO A 39 -14.50 -15.91 1.67
N MET A 40 -14.17 -14.63 1.70
CA MET A 40 -13.33 -13.98 2.70
C MET A 40 -13.87 -12.58 3.01
N PRO A 41 -13.41 -11.93 4.09
CA PRO A 41 -13.77 -10.54 4.39
C PRO A 41 -13.47 -9.63 3.19
N TYR A 42 -14.49 -8.98 2.67
CA TYR A 42 -14.39 -8.04 1.56
C TYR A 42 -15.01 -6.71 1.97
N VAL A 43 -14.21 -5.64 1.90
CA VAL A 43 -14.63 -4.29 2.28
C VAL A 43 -14.85 -3.46 1.03
N LEU A 44 -16.03 -2.85 0.95
CA LEU A 44 -16.47 -1.97 -0.12
C LEU A 44 -16.57 -0.56 0.44
N THR A 45 -15.71 0.35 -0.02
CA THR A 45 -15.64 1.73 0.47
C THR A 45 -16.10 2.72 -0.59
N ASN A 46 -16.82 3.78 -0.18
CA ASN A 46 -17.19 4.88 -1.04
C ASN A 46 -16.33 6.11 -0.69
N CYS A 47 -15.20 6.25 -1.36
CA CYS A 47 -14.23 7.28 -1.04
C CYS A 47 -13.70 8.08 -2.23
N HIS A 48 -13.92 7.63 -3.47
CA HIS A 48 -13.49 8.36 -4.67
C HIS A 48 -14.61 9.22 -5.25
N ASN A 49 -15.83 8.68 -5.34
CA ASN A 49 -17.02 9.38 -5.83
C ASN A 49 -18.00 9.68 -4.70
N SER A 50 -17.50 10.11 -3.56
CA SER A 50 -18.30 10.38 -2.36
C SER A 50 -19.01 11.73 -2.34
N LEU A 51 -18.99 12.50 -3.45
CA LEU A 51 -19.64 13.80 -3.59
C LEU A 51 -21.15 13.65 -3.80
N CYS A 52 -21.85 13.07 -2.85
CA CYS A 52 -23.29 12.80 -2.93
C CYS A 52 -24.13 14.01 -3.23
N ALA A 53 -23.69 15.22 -2.82
CA ALA A 53 -24.42 16.47 -3.08
C ALA A 53 -24.20 17.03 -4.50
N VAL A 54 -23.19 16.58 -5.21
CA VAL A 54 -22.79 17.10 -6.52
C VAL A 54 -22.72 15.98 -7.55
N GLY A 55 -22.66 14.72 -7.10
CA GLY A 55 -22.60 13.54 -7.94
C GLY A 55 -23.88 13.35 -8.75
N GLY A 56 -23.73 12.75 -9.90
CA GLY A 56 -24.87 12.29 -10.68
C GLY A 56 -25.51 11.04 -10.07
N THR A 57 -26.64 10.64 -10.60
CA THR A 57 -27.36 9.41 -10.22
C THR A 57 -26.48 8.16 -10.31
N ILE A 58 -25.49 8.16 -11.20
CA ILE A 58 -24.53 7.04 -11.36
C ILE A 58 -23.77 6.78 -10.05
N ASN A 59 -23.29 7.82 -9.38
CA ASN A 59 -22.54 7.65 -8.12
C ASN A 59 -23.44 7.10 -7.01
N GLU A 60 -24.69 7.56 -6.94
CA GLU A 60 -25.68 7.04 -5.98
C GLU A 60 -26.03 5.58 -6.27
N ASP A 61 -26.17 5.21 -7.54
CA ASP A 61 -26.39 3.83 -7.96
C ASP A 61 -25.20 2.93 -7.56
N ASP A 62 -23.97 3.39 -7.70
CA ASP A 62 -22.77 2.66 -7.26
C ASP A 62 -22.75 2.46 -5.74
N HIS A 63 -23.15 3.48 -4.98
CA HIS A 63 -23.26 3.39 -3.52
C HIS A 63 -24.34 2.37 -3.11
N MET A 64 -25.50 2.44 -3.73
CA MET A 64 -26.60 1.49 -3.49
C MET A 64 -26.22 0.07 -3.91
N PHE A 65 -25.50 -0.07 -5.02
CA PHE A 65 -24.96 -1.36 -5.46
C PHE A 65 -23.99 -1.93 -4.40
N GLY A 66 -23.01 -1.14 -3.91
CA GLY A 66 -22.07 -1.56 -2.89
C GLY A 66 -22.77 -2.03 -1.61
N LEU A 67 -23.72 -1.22 -1.09
CA LEU A 67 -24.50 -1.54 0.10
C LEU A 67 -25.30 -2.85 -0.08
N THR A 68 -26.00 -2.99 -1.19
CA THR A 68 -26.84 -4.17 -1.45
C THR A 68 -26.01 -5.42 -1.69
N CYS A 69 -24.86 -5.29 -2.34
CA CYS A 69 -23.92 -6.40 -2.53
C CYS A 69 -23.28 -6.85 -1.20
N ALA A 70 -22.86 -5.92 -0.36
CA ALA A 70 -22.34 -6.26 0.95
C ALA A 70 -23.37 -7.03 1.79
N LYS A 71 -24.63 -6.58 1.80
CA LYS A 71 -25.73 -7.29 2.47
C LYS A 71 -25.99 -8.68 1.87
N LYS A 72 -26.00 -8.77 0.54
CA LYS A 72 -26.32 -10.01 -0.17
C LYS A 72 -25.23 -11.06 -0.05
N TYR A 73 -23.97 -10.66 -0.20
CA TYR A 73 -22.83 -11.58 -0.30
C TYR A 73 -22.02 -11.69 1.00
N GLY A 74 -22.34 -10.91 2.04
CA GLY A 74 -21.69 -10.98 3.35
C GLY A 74 -20.43 -10.15 3.47
N GLY A 75 -20.37 -8.99 2.81
CA GLY A 75 -19.26 -8.04 2.89
C GLY A 75 -19.46 -6.94 3.95
N VAL A 76 -18.47 -6.07 4.05
CA VAL A 76 -18.51 -4.85 4.85
C VAL A 76 -18.68 -3.65 3.90
N TYR A 77 -19.64 -2.79 4.19
CA TYR A 77 -19.86 -1.56 3.43
C TYR A 77 -19.46 -0.35 4.27
N VAL A 78 -18.61 0.50 3.72
CA VAL A 78 -18.20 1.78 4.33
C VAL A 78 -18.84 2.90 3.52
N PRO A 79 -19.81 3.64 4.10
CA PRO A 79 -20.52 4.69 3.39
C PRO A 79 -19.62 5.90 3.07
N PRO A 80 -20.06 6.77 2.13
CA PRO A 80 -19.32 7.98 1.79
C PRO A 80 -19.12 8.88 3.01
N HIS A 81 -18.03 9.65 3.03
CA HIS A 81 -17.62 10.60 4.07
C HIS A 81 -17.28 9.98 5.43
N GLN A 82 -17.25 8.66 5.55
CA GLN A 82 -16.88 7.99 6.79
C GLN A 82 -15.38 7.69 6.86
N ALA A 83 -14.82 7.07 5.83
CA ALA A 83 -13.40 6.79 5.76
C ALA A 83 -12.93 6.58 4.33
N VAL A 84 -11.67 6.92 4.04
CA VAL A 84 -11.00 6.47 2.82
C VAL A 84 -10.58 5.02 2.96
N ILE A 85 -10.55 4.29 1.83
CA ILE A 85 -10.25 2.85 1.78
C ILE A 85 -8.99 2.49 2.57
N HIS A 86 -7.89 3.24 2.37
CA HIS A 86 -6.61 2.89 2.97
C HIS A 86 -6.57 3.15 4.46
N GLN A 87 -7.22 4.22 4.93
CA GLN A 87 -7.30 4.49 6.37
C GLN A 87 -8.14 3.42 7.07
N PHE A 88 -9.32 3.12 6.51
CA PHE A 88 -10.16 2.04 7.04
C PHE A 88 -9.40 0.69 7.06
N ALA A 89 -8.69 0.37 5.98
CA ALA A 89 -7.96 -0.89 5.92
C ALA A 89 -6.82 -0.97 6.95
N ARG A 90 -6.10 0.12 7.19
CA ARG A 90 -5.04 0.17 8.22
C ARG A 90 -5.61 0.00 9.62
N GLU A 91 -6.67 0.73 9.93
CA GLU A 91 -7.26 0.71 11.27
C GLU A 91 -8.06 -0.56 11.57
N MET A 92 -8.70 -1.16 10.55
CA MET A 92 -9.69 -2.22 10.77
C MET A 92 -9.33 -3.58 10.15
N LEU A 93 -8.40 -3.63 9.17
CA LEU A 93 -8.15 -4.85 8.41
C LEU A 93 -6.70 -5.34 8.52
N ALA A 94 -5.72 -4.44 8.54
CA ALA A 94 -4.31 -4.80 8.57
C ALA A 94 -4.00 -5.74 9.75
N GLY A 95 -3.00 -6.59 9.60
CA GLY A 95 -2.53 -7.50 10.66
C GLY A 95 -1.15 -8.05 10.30
N GLY A 96 -0.31 -8.24 11.30
CA GLY A 96 1.05 -8.75 11.15
C GLY A 96 1.09 -10.13 10.49
N GLY A 97 1.81 -10.22 9.38
CA GLY A 97 1.92 -11.45 8.59
C GLY A 97 0.68 -11.81 7.77
N LYS A 98 -0.28 -10.89 7.64
CA LYS A 98 -1.45 -11.03 6.77
C LYS A 98 -1.16 -10.52 5.37
N MET A 99 -1.99 -10.97 4.41
CA MET A 99 -1.98 -10.52 3.03
C MET A 99 -3.32 -9.91 2.65
N ILE A 100 -3.30 -8.69 2.12
CA ILE A 100 -4.50 -7.98 1.64
C ILE A 100 -4.33 -7.66 0.16
N LEU A 101 -5.34 -8.00 -0.62
CA LEU A 101 -5.43 -7.60 -2.01
C LEU A 101 -6.47 -6.50 -2.17
N GLY A 102 -6.09 -5.42 -2.81
CA GLY A 102 -6.96 -4.28 -3.03
C GLY A 102 -7.03 -3.88 -4.50
N SER A 103 -8.13 -3.25 -4.90
CA SER A 103 -8.31 -2.75 -6.26
C SER A 103 -7.80 -1.33 -6.47
N ASP A 104 -7.06 -0.80 -5.52
CA ASP A 104 -6.42 0.51 -5.59
C ASP A 104 -4.89 0.36 -5.55
N SER A 105 -4.19 1.14 -6.39
CA SER A 105 -2.74 1.10 -6.50
C SER A 105 -2.00 1.43 -5.19
N HIS A 106 -2.61 2.27 -4.33
CA HIS A 106 -2.06 2.64 -3.02
C HIS A 106 -2.39 1.63 -1.91
N THR A 107 -2.81 0.42 -2.26
CA THR A 107 -2.97 -0.67 -1.29
C THR A 107 -1.60 -1.10 -0.77
N ARG A 108 -1.11 -0.37 0.25
CA ARG A 108 0.20 -0.53 0.90
C ARG A 108 0.01 -0.43 2.41
N TYR A 109 0.24 -1.54 3.11
CA TYR A 109 0.07 -1.62 4.58
C TYR A 109 1.26 -2.32 5.23
N GLY A 110 2.40 -2.32 4.53
CA GLY A 110 3.65 -2.93 4.97
C GLY A 110 4.17 -2.37 6.27
N ALA A 111 3.97 -1.06 6.51
CA ALA A 111 4.34 -0.41 7.76
C ALA A 111 3.70 -1.06 9.00
N LEU A 112 2.55 -1.69 8.83
CA LEU A 112 1.82 -2.41 9.88
C LEU A 112 2.09 -3.93 9.87
N GLY A 113 3.09 -4.38 9.11
CA GLY A 113 3.44 -5.80 8.99
C GLY A 113 2.50 -6.60 8.08
N THR A 114 1.68 -5.93 7.26
CA THR A 114 0.74 -6.57 6.33
C THR A 114 1.27 -6.45 4.91
N MET A 115 1.45 -7.57 4.23
CA MET A 115 1.75 -7.53 2.80
C MET A 115 0.49 -7.16 2.03
N ALA A 116 0.46 -5.95 1.49
CA ALA A 116 -0.69 -5.44 0.76
C ALA A 116 -0.31 -5.10 -0.68
N MET A 117 -1.14 -5.55 -1.62
CA MET A 117 -0.91 -5.35 -3.05
C MET A 117 -2.13 -4.73 -3.71
N GLY A 118 -1.88 -3.68 -4.47
CA GLY A 118 -2.87 -3.10 -5.36
C GLY A 118 -2.88 -3.84 -6.69
N GLU A 119 -4.01 -4.42 -7.05
CA GLU A 119 -4.16 -5.24 -8.25
C GLU A 119 -5.38 -4.85 -9.07
N GLY A 120 -5.41 -5.28 -10.31
CA GLY A 120 -6.55 -5.08 -11.18
C GLY A 120 -7.77 -5.90 -10.79
N GLY A 121 -8.93 -5.47 -11.27
CA GLY A 121 -10.21 -6.16 -11.03
C GLY A 121 -10.20 -7.66 -11.28
N PRO A 122 -9.58 -8.17 -12.37
CA PRO A 122 -9.54 -9.61 -12.65
C PRO A 122 -8.95 -10.46 -11.54
N GLU A 123 -7.91 -9.98 -10.85
CA GLU A 123 -7.28 -10.72 -9.76
C GLU A 123 -8.21 -10.81 -8.53
N LEU A 124 -8.92 -9.72 -8.21
CA LEU A 124 -9.93 -9.76 -7.15
C LEU A 124 -11.11 -10.68 -7.51
N VAL A 125 -11.54 -10.71 -8.77
CA VAL A 125 -12.58 -11.65 -9.24
C VAL A 125 -12.15 -13.09 -9.03
N LYS A 126 -10.89 -13.44 -9.34
CA LYS A 126 -10.36 -14.78 -9.07
C LYS A 126 -10.46 -15.15 -7.59
N GLN A 127 -10.08 -14.22 -6.69
CA GLN A 127 -10.17 -14.45 -5.24
C GLN A 127 -11.63 -14.63 -4.79
N LEU A 128 -12.57 -13.82 -5.31
CA LEU A 128 -14.00 -13.96 -5.01
C LEU A 128 -14.60 -15.29 -5.50
N LEU A 129 -13.97 -15.94 -6.46
CA LEU A 129 -14.38 -17.25 -6.99
C LEU A 129 -13.54 -18.40 -6.41
N ASN A 130 -12.86 -18.20 -5.29
CA ASN A 130 -11.97 -19.18 -4.67
C ASN A 130 -10.87 -19.71 -5.61
N LYS A 131 -10.38 -18.82 -6.51
CA LYS A 131 -9.22 -19.12 -7.33
C LYS A 131 -7.97 -18.51 -6.70
N THR A 132 -6.81 -19.12 -7.02
CA THR A 132 -5.53 -18.67 -6.50
C THR A 132 -5.07 -17.36 -7.15
N TYR A 133 -4.25 -16.62 -6.42
CA TYR A 133 -3.47 -15.51 -6.94
C TYR A 133 -2.04 -15.98 -7.20
N ASP A 134 -1.70 -16.12 -8.45
CA ASP A 134 -0.42 -16.65 -8.89
C ASP A 134 0.53 -15.50 -9.17
N ILE A 135 1.57 -15.36 -8.36
CA ILE A 135 2.63 -14.37 -8.52
C ILE A 135 3.98 -15.05 -8.73
N LYS A 136 4.78 -14.48 -9.60
CA LYS A 136 6.20 -14.86 -9.68
C LYS A 136 6.87 -14.45 -8.38
N MET A 137 7.63 -15.35 -7.75
CA MET A 137 8.37 -15.02 -6.52
C MET A 137 9.20 -13.75 -6.76
N PRO A 138 8.87 -12.64 -6.09
CA PRO A 138 9.57 -11.38 -6.30
C PRO A 138 10.97 -11.40 -5.71
N GLY A 139 11.87 -10.62 -6.30
CA GLY A 139 13.08 -10.23 -5.60
C GLY A 139 12.77 -9.32 -4.43
N VAL A 140 13.68 -9.24 -3.44
CA VAL A 140 13.53 -8.38 -2.28
C VAL A 140 14.69 -7.38 -2.21
N ILE A 141 14.33 -6.09 -2.13
CA ILE A 141 15.30 -5.00 -1.98
C ILE A 141 15.21 -4.48 -0.55
N ALA A 142 16.32 -4.51 0.16
CA ALA A 142 16.40 -3.87 1.48
C ALA A 142 16.42 -2.34 1.32
N ILE A 143 15.51 -1.67 2.00
CA ILE A 143 15.55 -0.22 2.21
C ILE A 143 16.06 0.00 3.61
N TYR A 144 17.36 0.27 3.71
CA TYR A 144 18.03 0.40 5.00
C TYR A 144 17.98 1.84 5.47
N LEU A 145 17.16 2.08 6.50
CA LEU A 145 16.99 3.39 7.11
C LEU A 145 17.96 3.57 8.28
N ASP A 146 18.68 4.68 8.27
CA ASP A 146 19.60 5.07 9.34
C ASP A 146 19.34 6.51 9.79
N GLY A 147 19.74 6.85 11.02
CA GLY A 147 19.53 8.18 11.58
C GLY A 147 18.06 8.50 11.90
N GLU A 148 17.75 9.79 11.97
CA GLU A 148 16.43 10.32 12.26
C GLU A 148 16.12 11.54 11.37
N PRO A 149 14.84 11.78 10.99
CA PRO A 149 14.50 12.94 10.16
C PRO A 149 14.77 14.26 10.87
N ALA A 150 15.33 15.23 10.17
CA ALA A 150 15.50 16.57 10.67
C ALA A 150 14.15 17.26 10.90
N LYS A 151 14.12 18.28 11.75
CA LYS A 151 12.91 19.07 11.98
C LYS A 151 12.43 19.71 10.67
N GLY A 152 11.15 19.50 10.35
CA GLY A 152 10.53 20.01 9.13
C GLY A 152 10.52 19.02 7.97
N VAL A 153 11.21 17.88 8.11
CA VAL A 153 11.17 16.77 7.16
C VAL A 153 10.01 15.83 7.54
N GLY A 154 9.12 15.60 6.60
CA GLY A 154 7.96 14.70 6.76
C GLY A 154 8.14 13.36 6.03
N PRO A 155 7.19 12.43 6.18
CA PRO A 155 7.23 11.15 5.48
C PRO A 155 7.23 11.30 3.96
N GLN A 156 6.60 12.37 3.45
CA GLN A 156 6.57 12.68 2.02
C GLN A 156 7.96 12.96 1.47
N ASP A 157 8.80 13.68 2.20
CA ASP A 157 10.16 14.00 1.77
C ASP A 157 11.01 12.73 1.63
N VAL A 158 10.91 11.85 2.63
CA VAL A 158 11.61 10.55 2.60
C VAL A 158 11.12 9.69 1.46
N ALA A 159 9.80 9.63 1.25
CA ALA A 159 9.21 8.88 0.14
C ALA A 159 9.69 9.41 -1.21
N LEU A 160 9.68 10.72 -1.43
CA LEU A 160 10.15 11.35 -2.67
C LEU A 160 11.63 11.08 -2.93
N ALA A 161 12.48 11.11 -1.89
CA ALA A 161 13.89 10.76 -2.02
C ALA A 161 14.08 9.31 -2.50
N ILE A 162 13.31 8.37 -1.94
CA ILE A 162 13.34 6.95 -2.35
C ILE A 162 12.83 6.78 -3.79
N ILE A 163 11.71 7.44 -4.15
CA ILE A 163 11.13 7.39 -5.50
C ILE A 163 12.14 7.92 -6.53
N GLY A 164 12.73 9.08 -6.27
CA GLY A 164 13.74 9.68 -7.13
C GLY A 164 14.95 8.77 -7.37
N ALA A 165 15.39 8.08 -6.33
CA ALA A 165 16.54 7.17 -6.39
C ALA A 165 16.25 5.85 -7.11
N THR A 166 15.00 5.37 -7.13
CA THR A 166 14.69 3.99 -7.52
C THR A 166 13.83 3.86 -8.78
N PHE A 167 13.03 4.87 -9.12
CA PHE A 167 12.08 4.77 -10.22
C PHE A 167 12.75 4.76 -11.61
N LYS A 168 13.58 5.75 -11.90
CA LYS A 168 14.14 5.95 -13.26
C LYS A 168 14.96 4.77 -13.77
N ASN A 169 15.63 4.04 -12.87
CA ASN A 169 16.43 2.86 -13.20
C ASN A 169 15.66 1.52 -13.04
N GLY A 170 14.40 1.56 -12.63
CA GLY A 170 13.59 0.38 -12.39
C GLY A 170 14.11 -0.54 -11.29
N TYR A 171 14.89 -0.02 -10.34
CA TYR A 171 15.64 -0.82 -9.37
C TYR A 171 14.76 -1.73 -8.51
N VAL A 172 13.57 -1.24 -8.17
CA VAL A 172 12.58 -1.96 -7.35
C VAL A 172 11.38 -2.47 -8.13
N ASN A 173 11.39 -2.34 -9.46
CA ASN A 173 10.25 -2.72 -10.31
C ASN A 173 9.87 -4.19 -10.10
N ASN A 174 8.59 -4.45 -9.79
CA ASN A 174 8.04 -5.78 -9.49
C ASN A 174 8.76 -6.55 -8.37
N LYS A 175 9.45 -5.86 -7.47
CA LYS A 175 10.11 -6.44 -6.29
C LYS A 175 9.42 -5.99 -5.02
N VAL A 176 9.69 -6.65 -3.91
CA VAL A 176 9.24 -6.23 -2.58
C VAL A 176 10.31 -5.32 -1.98
N MET A 177 9.89 -4.19 -1.45
CA MET A 177 10.74 -3.29 -0.66
C MET A 177 10.61 -3.68 0.81
N GLU A 178 11.70 -4.15 1.42
CA GLU A 178 11.74 -4.47 2.85
C GLU A 178 12.47 -3.38 3.62
N PHE A 179 11.74 -2.67 4.48
CA PHE A 179 12.26 -1.56 5.28
C PHE A 179 12.88 -2.07 6.58
N VAL A 180 14.17 -1.87 6.71
CA VAL A 180 14.99 -2.37 7.81
C VAL A 180 15.94 -1.29 8.31
N GLY A 181 16.77 -1.59 9.28
CA GLY A 181 17.78 -0.68 9.83
C GLY A 181 17.32 0.01 11.12
N PRO A 182 18.27 0.65 11.83
CA PRO A 182 17.99 1.28 13.13
C PRO A 182 17.07 2.50 13.01
N GLY A 183 17.12 3.24 11.90
CA GLY A 183 16.28 4.41 11.64
C GLY A 183 14.78 4.11 11.69
N VAL A 184 14.36 2.86 11.39
CA VAL A 184 12.94 2.48 11.50
C VAL A 184 12.39 2.75 12.89
N SER A 185 13.15 2.46 13.94
CA SER A 185 12.72 2.65 15.33
C SER A 185 12.59 4.14 15.73
N ASN A 186 13.17 5.06 14.97
CA ASN A 186 13.06 6.50 15.20
C ASN A 186 11.75 7.09 14.64
N LEU A 187 11.09 6.35 13.73
CA LEU A 187 9.86 6.79 13.06
C LEU A 187 8.61 6.35 13.84
N SER A 188 7.60 7.23 13.94
CA SER A 188 6.27 6.86 14.43
C SER A 188 5.57 5.91 13.44
N ALA A 189 4.50 5.27 13.88
CA ALA A 189 3.66 4.44 13.00
C ALA A 189 3.12 5.27 11.82
N ASP A 190 2.61 6.47 12.07
CA ASP A 190 2.07 7.37 11.04
C ASP A 190 3.14 7.80 10.03
N PHE A 191 4.35 8.06 10.50
CA PHE A 191 5.46 8.41 9.61
C PHE A 191 5.82 7.25 8.67
N ARG A 192 5.90 6.02 9.20
CA ARG A 192 6.12 4.81 8.39
C ARG A 192 4.99 4.59 7.38
N ILE A 193 3.74 4.77 7.80
CA ILE A 193 2.55 4.67 6.93
C ILE A 193 2.62 5.70 5.79
N GLY A 194 3.03 6.92 6.07
CA GLY A 194 3.18 7.97 5.08
C GLY A 194 4.26 7.68 4.04
N ILE A 195 5.37 7.05 4.42
CA ILE A 195 6.38 6.56 3.46
C ILE A 195 5.82 5.37 2.67
N ASP A 196 5.23 4.40 3.38
CA ASP A 196 4.81 3.12 2.84
C ASP A 196 3.79 3.27 1.70
N VAL A 197 2.81 4.16 1.86
CA VAL A 197 1.78 4.39 0.83
C VAL A 197 2.37 4.89 -0.48
N MET A 198 3.42 5.69 -0.42
CA MET A 198 4.07 6.26 -1.59
C MET A 198 4.99 5.28 -2.32
N THR A 199 5.27 4.11 -1.76
CA THR A 199 6.08 3.08 -2.45
C THR A 199 5.43 2.61 -3.75
N THR A 200 4.12 2.79 -3.91
CA THR A 200 3.42 2.48 -5.17
C THR A 200 4.02 3.24 -6.35
N GLU A 201 4.47 4.47 -6.14
CA GLU A 201 5.05 5.32 -7.19
C GLU A 201 6.44 4.83 -7.66
N THR A 202 7.01 3.83 -7.01
CA THR A 202 8.27 3.19 -7.43
C THR A 202 8.06 2.02 -8.37
N THR A 203 6.80 1.65 -8.66
CA THR A 203 6.43 0.41 -9.40
C THR A 203 6.84 -0.89 -8.69
N CYS A 204 7.11 -0.86 -7.39
CA CYS A 204 7.34 -2.06 -6.61
C CYS A 204 6.06 -2.91 -6.51
N LEU A 205 6.22 -4.21 -6.35
CA LEU A 205 5.08 -5.13 -6.15
C LEU A 205 4.37 -4.86 -4.82
N SER A 206 5.14 -4.72 -3.76
CA SER A 206 4.66 -4.44 -2.40
C SER A 206 5.79 -3.94 -1.52
N SER A 207 5.44 -3.58 -0.31
CA SER A 207 6.37 -3.17 0.75
C SER A 207 6.08 -3.97 2.01
N ILE A 208 7.09 -4.16 2.83
CA ILE A 208 6.97 -4.75 4.17
C ILE A 208 8.00 -4.09 5.09
N TRP A 209 7.66 -3.92 6.35
CA TRP A 209 8.52 -3.30 7.35
C TRP A 209 8.75 -4.23 8.53
N ARG A 210 9.91 -4.10 9.16
CA ARG A 210 10.04 -4.64 10.51
C ARG A 210 9.03 -3.96 11.43
N THR A 211 8.44 -4.72 12.32
CA THR A 211 7.50 -4.20 13.32
C THR A 211 8.16 -4.14 14.69
N ASP A 212 7.71 -3.20 15.51
CA ASP A 212 8.21 -2.96 16.86
C ASP A 212 7.08 -2.48 17.78
N GLU A 213 7.43 -2.01 18.97
CA GLU A 213 6.49 -1.56 19.99
C GLU A 213 5.60 -0.42 19.51
N LYS A 214 6.07 0.48 18.63
CA LYS A 214 5.23 1.56 18.05
C LYS A 214 4.10 1.02 17.18
N ILE A 215 4.35 -0.09 16.49
CA ILE A 215 3.30 -0.76 15.69
C ILE A 215 2.37 -1.56 16.62
N ARG A 216 2.87 -2.12 17.70
CA ARG A 216 2.02 -2.73 18.74
C ARG A 216 1.07 -1.70 19.31
N GLU A 217 1.58 -0.53 19.73
CA GLU A 217 0.77 0.58 20.24
C GLU A 217 -0.31 1.02 19.25
N PHE A 218 0.02 1.09 17.95
CA PHE A 218 -0.97 1.39 16.92
C PHE A 218 -2.14 0.40 16.95
N TYR A 219 -1.86 -0.91 17.02
CA TYR A 219 -2.93 -1.92 17.12
C TYR A 219 -3.69 -1.84 18.44
N ASP A 220 -3.00 -1.57 19.55
CA ASP A 220 -3.61 -1.46 20.88
C ASP A 220 -4.60 -0.28 20.94
N ILE A 221 -4.25 0.88 20.41
CA ILE A 221 -5.11 2.07 20.32
C ILE A 221 -6.39 1.77 19.51
N HIS A 222 -6.30 0.92 18.49
CA HIS A 222 -7.44 0.51 17.67
C HIS A 222 -8.21 -0.70 18.23
N GLY A 223 -7.87 -1.16 19.44
CA GLY A 223 -8.52 -2.31 20.09
C GLY A 223 -8.27 -3.64 19.38
N ARG A 224 -7.10 -3.78 18.72
CA ARG A 224 -6.73 -4.91 17.86
C ARG A 224 -5.36 -5.48 18.20
N SER A 225 -5.03 -5.55 19.48
CA SER A 225 -3.73 -6.05 19.96
C SER A 225 -3.37 -7.44 19.43
N GLU A 226 -4.37 -8.28 19.18
CA GLU A 226 -4.22 -9.64 18.65
C GLU A 226 -3.74 -9.68 17.20
N ASP A 227 -3.92 -8.60 16.45
CA ASP A 227 -3.46 -8.48 15.07
C ASP A 227 -1.96 -8.07 14.99
N TYR A 228 -1.36 -7.67 16.10
CA TYR A 228 0.08 -7.41 16.12
C TYR A 228 0.89 -8.70 16.00
N LYS A 229 1.92 -8.64 15.19
CA LYS A 229 2.95 -9.69 15.11
C LYS A 229 4.32 -9.03 14.96
N GLU A 230 5.27 -9.47 15.75
CA GLU A 230 6.66 -9.08 15.57
C GLU A 230 7.20 -9.68 14.28
N LEU A 231 7.67 -8.83 13.39
CA LEU A 231 8.31 -9.19 12.13
C LEU A 231 9.69 -8.55 12.09
N ASN A 232 10.71 -9.38 12.04
CA ASN A 232 12.10 -8.95 11.91
C ASN A 232 12.80 -9.86 10.89
N PRO A 233 13.79 -9.34 10.14
CA PRO A 233 14.67 -10.21 9.38
C PRO A 233 15.40 -11.18 10.31
N GLY A 234 15.74 -12.35 9.82
CA GLY A 234 16.57 -13.30 10.57
C GLY A 234 17.97 -12.76 10.85
N ALA A 235 18.72 -13.42 11.70
CA ALA A 235 20.11 -13.04 12.04
C ALA A 235 21.01 -12.92 10.79
N VAL A 236 20.68 -13.65 9.73
CA VAL A 236 21.27 -13.50 8.40
C VAL A 236 20.12 -13.41 7.42
N ALA A 237 20.05 -12.32 6.67
CA ALA A 237 19.07 -12.10 5.62
C ALA A 237 19.78 -11.81 4.29
N TYR A 238 19.22 -12.35 3.20
CA TYR A 238 19.73 -12.15 1.85
C TYR A 238 18.76 -11.31 1.04
N TYR A 239 19.28 -10.25 0.45
CA TYR A 239 18.53 -9.34 -0.40
C TYR A 239 19.08 -9.35 -1.83
N ASP A 240 18.24 -9.08 -2.80
CA ASP A 240 18.65 -8.93 -4.20
C ASP A 240 19.26 -7.55 -4.48
N GLY A 241 19.20 -6.65 -3.52
CA GLY A 241 19.81 -5.33 -3.56
C GLY A 241 19.54 -4.53 -2.29
N LEU A 242 20.15 -3.35 -2.23
CA LEU A 242 20.08 -2.45 -1.07
C LEU A 242 19.92 -1.01 -1.55
N VAL A 243 19.05 -0.27 -0.89
CA VAL A 243 18.98 1.20 -0.92
C VAL A 243 19.28 1.70 0.49
N TYR A 244 20.37 2.44 0.65
CA TYR A 244 20.70 3.07 1.93
C TYR A 244 20.09 4.47 1.98
N VAL A 245 19.39 4.77 3.04
CA VAL A 245 18.74 6.05 3.28
C VAL A 245 19.17 6.60 4.64
N ASN A 246 19.98 7.66 4.62
CA ASN A 246 20.29 8.42 5.83
C ASN A 246 19.18 9.46 6.06
N LEU A 247 18.29 9.19 6.99
CA LEU A 247 17.15 10.07 7.32
C LEU A 247 17.60 11.47 7.75
N SER A 248 18.79 11.58 8.33
CA SER A 248 19.33 12.87 8.80
C SER A 248 19.82 13.79 7.67
N GLU A 249 20.01 13.24 6.47
CA GLU A 249 20.43 13.99 5.28
C GLU A 249 19.26 14.37 4.37
N ILE A 250 18.08 13.83 4.61
CA ILE A 250 16.89 14.18 3.83
C ILE A 250 16.51 15.64 4.11
N LYS A 251 16.26 16.37 3.05
CA LYS A 251 15.78 17.75 3.06
C LYS A 251 14.31 17.81 2.64
N PRO A 252 13.61 18.93 2.90
CA PRO A 252 12.29 19.16 2.32
C PRO A 252 12.33 19.07 0.80
N MET A 253 11.44 18.29 0.23
CA MET A 253 11.43 17.94 -1.19
C MET A 253 10.12 18.35 -1.89
N ILE A 254 10.17 18.42 -3.19
CA ILE A 254 9.02 18.70 -4.05
C ILE A 254 9.08 17.82 -5.29
N ALA A 255 7.92 17.30 -5.69
CA ALA A 255 7.76 16.62 -6.96
C ALA A 255 7.23 17.59 -8.01
N MET A 256 7.88 17.61 -9.16
CA MET A 256 7.42 18.38 -10.32
C MET A 256 6.55 17.50 -11.22
N PRO A 257 5.72 18.09 -12.10
CA PRO A 257 4.99 17.31 -13.09
C PRO A 257 5.97 16.48 -13.95
N PHE A 258 5.61 15.34 -14.44
CA PHE A 258 4.31 14.65 -14.45
C PHE A 258 4.28 13.42 -13.54
N HIS A 259 5.43 13.06 -12.95
CA HIS A 259 5.58 11.87 -12.12
C HIS A 259 6.38 12.21 -10.85
N PRO A 260 6.07 11.62 -9.68
CA PRO A 260 6.77 11.87 -8.42
C PRO A 260 8.28 11.57 -8.44
N SER A 261 8.80 10.88 -9.45
CA SER A 261 10.25 10.70 -9.64
C SER A 261 10.97 11.93 -10.21
N ASN A 262 10.20 12.91 -10.69
CA ASN A 262 10.74 14.21 -11.06
C ASN A 262 10.83 15.09 -9.81
N VAL A 263 11.82 14.81 -9.00
CA VAL A 263 11.92 15.31 -7.63
C VAL A 263 13.16 16.16 -7.44
N TYR A 264 13.02 17.21 -6.65
CA TYR A 264 14.06 18.12 -6.24
C TYR A 264 13.97 18.40 -4.73
N THR A 265 15.06 18.74 -4.10
CA THR A 265 14.96 19.49 -2.84
C THR A 265 14.41 20.88 -3.14
N ILE A 266 13.73 21.50 -2.18
CA ILE A 266 13.22 22.87 -2.35
C ILE A 266 14.36 23.84 -2.62
N ASP A 267 15.53 23.62 -2.01
CA ASP A 267 16.72 24.44 -2.23
C ASP A 267 17.21 24.35 -3.70
N GLU A 268 17.29 23.12 -4.24
CA GLU A 268 17.69 22.90 -5.64
C GLU A 268 16.73 23.55 -6.62
N LEU A 269 15.42 23.39 -6.39
CA LEU A 269 14.42 24.00 -7.24
C LEU A 269 14.53 25.53 -7.22
N ASN A 270 14.65 26.13 -6.05
CA ASN A 270 14.78 27.59 -5.91
C ASN A 270 16.07 28.14 -6.54
N ALA A 271 17.15 27.38 -6.53
CA ALA A 271 18.41 27.76 -7.17
C ALA A 271 18.31 27.83 -8.70
N ASN A 272 17.43 27.03 -9.33
CA ASN A 272 17.29 26.91 -10.78
C ASN A 272 15.81 27.00 -11.23
N LEU A 273 15.02 27.82 -10.55
CA LEU A 273 13.57 27.87 -10.73
C LEU A 273 13.13 28.13 -12.17
N ALA A 274 13.79 29.09 -12.84
CA ALA A 274 13.44 29.45 -14.22
C ALA A 274 13.65 28.28 -15.20
N ASP A 275 14.79 27.61 -15.11
CA ASP A 275 15.12 26.48 -15.99
C ASP A 275 14.23 25.28 -15.70
N SER A 276 13.98 24.99 -14.41
CA SER A 276 13.12 23.86 -13.99
C SER A 276 11.64 24.05 -14.37
N LEU A 277 11.18 25.28 -14.59
CA LEU A 277 9.81 25.55 -15.05
C LEU A 277 9.68 25.57 -16.58
N HIS A 278 10.80 25.59 -17.31
CA HIS A 278 10.82 25.55 -18.78
C HIS A 278 10.98 24.14 -19.36
N GLU A 279 11.40 23.15 -18.55
CA GLU A 279 11.40 21.72 -18.89
C GLU A 279 10.00 21.11 -18.80
#